data_346b394b3051c0a46c1fbe731e7abdef
#
_entry.id   346b394b3051c0a46c1fbe731e7abdef
#
_cell.length_a   1.000
_cell.length_b   1.000
_cell.length_c   1.000
_cell.angle_alpha   90.00
_cell.angle_beta   90.00
_cell.angle_gamma   90.00
#
_symmetry.space_group_name_H-M   'P 1'
#
loop_
_entity.id
_entity.type
_entity.pdbx_description
1 polymer ?
#
loop_
_entity_poly.entity_id
_entity_poly.type
_entity_poly.pdbx_seq_one_letter_code
_entity_poly.pdbx_strand_id
1 'polypeptide(L)'
;MIARIWNGAVRKQDGYAYAAYMRETGVAAYASTSGNRGVWMLRRERGEHTEFLMFTLWDSLDAVKAFAGEDYETAVFYPEDDRYLVERDLHAAHYVVETQVPSEGSDLVDPGSEGSADR
;
A
#
# COMPACT_ATOMS: atom_id res chain seq x y z
N MET A 1 -11.22 -1.94 12.83
CA MET A 1 -10.32 -1.44 11.79
C MET A 1 -9.58 -2.61 11.16
N ILE A 2 -9.44 -2.58 9.87
CA ILE A 2 -8.82 -3.65 9.09
C ILE A 2 -7.58 -3.13 8.42
N ALA A 3 -6.49 -3.91 8.47
CA ALA A 3 -5.29 -3.62 7.69
C ALA A 3 -5.29 -4.55 6.48
N ARG A 4 -5.01 -3.99 5.31
CA ARG A 4 -4.91 -4.76 4.07
C ARG A 4 -3.49 -4.61 3.54
N ILE A 5 -2.87 -5.72 3.19
CA ILE A 5 -1.47 -5.75 2.75
C ILE A 5 -1.35 -6.47 1.43
N TRP A 6 -0.62 -5.87 0.50
CA TRP A 6 -0.34 -6.45 -0.81
C TRP A 6 1.13 -6.20 -1.16
N ASN A 7 1.77 -7.18 -1.77
CA ASN A 7 3.16 -7.08 -2.18
C ASN A 7 3.33 -7.32 -3.67
N GLY A 8 4.26 -6.60 -4.26
CA GLY A 8 4.66 -6.83 -5.63
C GLY A 8 6.10 -6.38 -5.83
N ALA A 9 6.72 -6.78 -6.91
CA ALA A 9 8.11 -6.39 -7.19
C ALA A 9 8.26 -6.08 -8.66
N VAL A 10 9.14 -5.13 -8.95
CA VAL A 10 9.47 -4.73 -10.31
C VAL A 10 10.98 -4.83 -10.47
N ARG A 11 11.47 -4.74 -11.70
CA ARG A 11 12.91 -4.67 -11.93
C ARG A 11 13.41 -3.38 -11.29
N LYS A 12 14.64 -3.41 -10.80
CA LYS A 12 15.19 -2.26 -10.10
C LYS A 12 15.12 -0.99 -10.93
N GLN A 13 15.37 -1.08 -12.23
CA GLN A 13 15.32 0.10 -13.09
C GLN A 13 13.93 0.69 -13.25
N ASP A 14 12.89 -0.07 -12.91
CA ASP A 14 11.52 0.41 -13.04
C ASP A 14 10.94 0.93 -11.71
N GLY A 15 11.74 0.94 -10.64
CA GLY A 15 11.24 1.28 -9.32
C GLY A 15 10.59 2.64 -9.23
N TYR A 16 11.26 3.67 -9.77
CA TYR A 16 10.69 5.01 -9.67
C TYR A 16 9.48 5.18 -10.58
N ALA A 17 9.53 4.58 -11.78
CA ALA A 17 8.41 4.67 -12.70
C ALA A 17 7.18 3.98 -12.15
N TYR A 18 7.38 2.81 -11.52
CA TYR A 18 6.25 2.08 -10.96
C TYR A 18 5.67 2.82 -9.76
N ALA A 19 6.53 3.41 -8.92
CA ALA A 19 6.04 4.19 -7.78
C ALA A 19 5.17 5.35 -8.27
N ALA A 20 5.58 6.02 -9.34
CA ALA A 20 4.80 7.12 -9.90
C ALA A 20 3.46 6.61 -10.43
N TYR A 21 3.48 5.48 -11.12
CA TYR A 21 2.26 4.86 -11.62
C TYR A 21 1.32 4.47 -10.49
N MET A 22 1.85 3.90 -9.41
CA MET A 22 1.02 3.51 -8.28
C MET A 22 0.40 4.73 -7.60
N ARG A 23 1.09 5.85 -7.54
CA ARG A 23 0.51 7.04 -6.93
C ARG A 23 -0.72 7.50 -7.71
N GLU A 24 -0.70 7.34 -9.03
CA GLU A 24 -1.81 7.79 -9.87
C GLU A 24 -2.94 6.77 -9.96
N THR A 25 -2.67 5.51 -9.63
CA THR A 25 -3.69 4.46 -9.77
C THR A 25 -4.10 3.94 -8.40
N GLY A 26 -3.37 2.97 -7.85
CA GLY A 26 -3.76 2.32 -6.61
C GLY A 26 -3.86 3.26 -5.43
N VAL A 27 -2.84 4.09 -5.24
CA VAL A 27 -2.82 5.00 -4.09
C VAL A 27 -4.01 5.96 -4.17
N ALA A 28 -4.25 6.53 -5.35
CA ALA A 28 -5.37 7.45 -5.53
C ALA A 28 -6.70 6.74 -5.30
N ALA A 29 -6.83 5.51 -5.75
CA ALA A 29 -8.06 4.75 -5.57
C ALA A 29 -8.29 4.43 -4.11
N TYR A 30 -7.26 4.01 -3.38
CA TYR A 30 -7.38 3.75 -1.95
C TYR A 30 -7.84 5.02 -1.23
N ALA A 31 -7.13 6.12 -1.50
CA ALA A 31 -7.37 7.36 -0.77
C ALA A 31 -8.76 7.93 -1.01
N SER A 32 -9.32 7.68 -2.19
CA SER A 32 -10.62 8.24 -2.53
C SER A 32 -11.78 7.34 -2.09
N THR A 33 -11.52 6.16 -1.56
CA THR A 33 -12.59 5.27 -1.12
C THR A 33 -13.01 5.63 0.30
N SER A 34 -14.31 5.80 0.50
CA SER A 34 -14.85 6.10 1.82
C SER A 34 -14.48 4.97 2.79
N GLY A 35 -14.06 5.33 3.97
CA GLY A 35 -13.64 4.35 4.97
C GLY A 35 -12.16 4.03 4.96
N ASN A 36 -11.40 4.57 4.01
CA ASN A 36 -9.96 4.42 4.03
C ASN A 36 -9.38 5.32 5.11
N ARG A 37 -8.46 4.77 5.92
CA ARG A 37 -7.87 5.49 7.04
C ARG A 37 -6.39 5.75 6.84
N GLY A 38 -5.84 5.42 5.71
CA GLY A 38 -4.43 5.72 5.41
C GLY A 38 -3.87 4.75 4.41
N VAL A 39 -2.86 5.21 3.69
CA VAL A 39 -2.18 4.45 2.65
C VAL A 39 -0.68 4.65 2.84
N TRP A 40 0.06 3.55 2.93
CA TRP A 40 1.51 3.61 2.96
C TRP A 40 2.04 2.74 1.85
N MET A 41 2.82 3.33 0.95
CA MET A 41 3.51 2.60 -0.09
C MET A 41 4.95 2.48 0.38
N LEU A 42 5.37 1.28 0.74
CA LEU A 42 6.70 1.02 1.25
C LEU A 42 7.51 0.33 0.19
N ARG A 43 8.80 0.59 0.16
CA ARG A 43 9.63 -0.08 -0.82
C ARG A 43 10.97 -0.46 -0.23
N ARG A 44 11.57 -1.51 -0.78
CA ARG A 44 12.95 -1.88 -0.45
C ARG A 44 13.61 -2.52 -1.65
N GLU A 45 14.94 -2.41 -1.73
CA GLU A 45 15.68 -3.08 -2.77
C GLU A 45 15.95 -4.51 -2.32
N ARG A 46 15.79 -5.46 -3.23
CA ARG A 46 16.04 -6.86 -2.94
C ARG A 46 16.66 -7.48 -4.18
N GLY A 47 18.00 -7.58 -4.23
CA GLY A 47 18.71 -8.12 -5.38
C GLY A 47 18.46 -7.28 -6.61
N GLU A 48 17.95 -7.90 -7.64
CA GLU A 48 17.69 -7.22 -8.90
C GLU A 48 16.32 -6.57 -8.94
N HIS A 49 15.58 -6.61 -7.85
CA HIS A 49 14.22 -6.13 -7.80
C HIS A 49 14.05 -4.98 -6.81
N THR A 50 13.06 -4.16 -7.05
CA THR A 50 12.54 -3.24 -6.06
C THR A 50 11.19 -3.81 -5.63
N GLU A 51 11.06 -4.08 -4.33
CA GLU A 51 9.81 -4.60 -3.78
C GLU A 51 8.96 -3.47 -3.26
N PHE A 52 7.65 -3.60 -3.48
CA PHE A 52 6.68 -2.65 -2.94
C PHE A 52 5.73 -3.40 -2.02
N LEU A 53 5.47 -2.82 -0.85
CA LEU A 53 4.44 -3.33 0.05
C LEU A 53 3.43 -2.22 0.22
N MET A 54 2.17 -2.51 -0.12
CA MET A 54 1.10 -1.55 0.08
C MET A 54 0.41 -1.91 1.37
N PHE A 55 0.41 -0.98 2.32
CA PHE A 55 -0.24 -1.15 3.60
C PHE A 55 -1.34 -0.11 3.70
N THR A 56 -2.59 -0.56 3.89
CA THR A 56 -3.72 0.36 3.97
C THR A 56 -4.56 0.03 5.17
N LEU A 57 -5.16 1.05 5.77
CA LEU A 57 -6.06 0.87 6.92
C LEU A 57 -7.46 1.28 6.53
N TRP A 58 -8.44 0.57 7.06
CA TRP A 58 -9.84 0.73 6.68
C TRP A 58 -10.73 0.65 7.93
N ASP A 59 -11.84 1.40 7.92
CA ASP A 59 -12.78 1.38 9.02
C ASP A 59 -13.36 -0.01 9.27
N SER A 60 -13.60 -0.76 8.20
CA SER A 60 -14.31 -2.03 8.30
C SER A 60 -14.05 -2.87 7.05
N LEU A 61 -14.48 -4.11 7.11
CA LEU A 61 -14.41 -4.97 5.94
C LEU A 61 -15.32 -4.46 4.83
N ASP A 62 -16.45 -3.83 5.18
CA ASP A 62 -17.32 -3.26 4.16
C ASP A 62 -16.60 -2.16 3.39
N ALA A 63 -15.76 -1.37 4.06
CA ALA A 63 -14.98 -0.35 3.38
C ALA A 63 -13.96 -0.98 2.43
N VAL A 64 -13.34 -2.10 2.83
CA VAL A 64 -12.44 -2.83 1.96
C VAL A 64 -13.20 -3.30 0.72
N LYS A 65 -14.41 -3.81 0.90
CA LYS A 65 -15.22 -4.28 -0.23
C LYS A 65 -15.63 -3.14 -1.15
N ALA A 66 -15.82 -1.95 -0.59
CA ALA A 66 -16.14 -0.80 -1.42
C ALA A 66 -14.99 -0.48 -2.38
N PHE A 67 -13.76 -0.75 -1.97
CA PHE A 67 -12.61 -0.58 -2.84
C PHE A 67 -12.42 -1.79 -3.76
N ALA A 68 -12.41 -2.99 -3.20
CA ALA A 68 -11.96 -4.19 -3.90
C ALA A 68 -13.07 -5.07 -4.46
N GLY A 69 -14.31 -4.82 -4.09
CA GLY A 69 -15.44 -5.64 -4.52
C GLY A 69 -15.72 -6.78 -3.56
N GLU A 70 -16.72 -7.59 -3.90
CA GLU A 70 -17.11 -8.69 -3.03
C GLU A 70 -15.99 -9.71 -2.88
N ASP A 71 -15.22 -9.93 -3.94
CA ASP A 71 -14.10 -10.85 -3.88
C ASP A 71 -12.87 -10.08 -3.41
N TYR A 72 -12.99 -9.54 -2.21
CA TYR A 72 -12.02 -8.57 -1.71
C TYR A 72 -10.64 -9.13 -1.45
N GLU A 73 -10.51 -10.43 -1.35
CA GLU A 73 -9.20 -11.03 -1.14
C GLU A 73 -8.38 -11.08 -2.42
N THR A 74 -9.02 -10.93 -3.57
CA THR A 74 -8.31 -10.86 -4.83
C THR A 74 -7.69 -9.47 -4.97
N ALA A 75 -6.43 -9.43 -5.36
CA ALA A 75 -5.74 -8.16 -5.54
C ALA A 75 -6.35 -7.37 -6.70
N VAL A 76 -6.33 -6.05 -6.59
CA VAL A 76 -6.85 -5.17 -7.62
C VAL A 76 -5.66 -4.72 -8.47
N PHE A 77 -5.72 -4.99 -9.78
CA PHE A 77 -4.65 -4.61 -10.69
C PHE A 77 -5.13 -3.53 -11.65
N TYR A 78 -4.18 -2.80 -12.19
CA TYR A 78 -4.43 -1.69 -13.10
C TYR A 78 -3.77 -1.98 -14.44
N PRO A 79 -4.17 -1.29 -15.51
CA PRO A 79 -3.78 -1.71 -16.86
C PRO A 79 -2.30 -1.91 -17.11
N GLU A 80 -1.44 -1.10 -16.52
CA GLU A 80 -0.01 -1.24 -16.78
C GLU A 80 0.74 -2.08 -15.77
N ASP A 81 0.04 -2.68 -14.80
CA ASP A 81 0.71 -3.51 -13.82
C ASP A 81 1.48 -4.65 -14.49
N ASP A 82 0.91 -5.28 -15.52
CA ASP A 82 1.58 -6.37 -16.21
C ASP A 82 2.88 -5.96 -16.85
N ARG A 83 3.00 -4.69 -17.21
CA ARG A 83 4.19 -4.19 -17.84
C ARG A 83 5.35 -4.08 -16.86
N TYR A 84 5.04 -3.81 -15.60
CA TYR A 84 6.05 -3.57 -14.59
C TYR A 84 6.31 -4.76 -13.66
N LEU A 85 5.25 -5.44 -13.22
CA LEU A 85 5.39 -6.41 -12.15
C LEU A 85 6.05 -7.70 -12.63
N VAL A 86 7.14 -8.07 -11.97
CA VAL A 86 7.82 -9.34 -12.23
C VAL A 86 7.44 -10.36 -11.16
N GLU A 87 6.98 -9.90 -10.00
CA GLU A 87 6.43 -10.77 -8.96
C GLU A 87 5.24 -10.02 -8.40
N ARG A 88 4.18 -10.75 -8.05
CA ARG A 88 3.01 -10.13 -7.45
C ARG A 88 2.22 -11.13 -6.64
N ASP A 89 1.65 -10.65 -5.54
CA ASP A 89 0.67 -11.44 -4.83
C ASP A 89 -0.65 -11.34 -5.60
N LEU A 90 -1.29 -12.46 -5.83
CA LEU A 90 -2.59 -12.45 -6.49
C LEU A 90 -3.70 -12.14 -5.50
N HIS A 91 -3.41 -12.22 -4.22
CA HIS A 91 -4.37 -11.95 -3.16
C HIS A 91 -3.78 -10.96 -2.17
N ALA A 92 -4.65 -10.18 -1.55
CA ALA A 92 -4.24 -9.28 -0.49
C ALA A 92 -4.57 -9.96 0.84
N ALA A 93 -3.73 -9.72 1.84
CA ALA A 93 -3.96 -10.26 3.18
C ALA A 93 -4.68 -9.21 4.02
N HIS A 94 -5.57 -9.67 4.89
CA HIS A 94 -6.33 -8.78 5.74
C HIS A 94 -6.18 -9.18 7.19
N TYR A 95 -6.00 -8.19 8.05
CA TYR A 95 -5.81 -8.41 9.47
C TYR A 95 -6.70 -7.47 10.27
N VAL A 96 -7.24 -7.95 11.38
CA VAL A 96 -7.91 -7.05 12.32
C VAL A 96 -6.82 -6.32 13.08
N VAL A 97 -6.94 -5.01 13.20
CA VAL A 97 -6.00 -4.25 14.01
C VAL A 97 -6.37 -4.46 15.46
N GLU A 98 -5.54 -5.23 16.16
CA GLU A 98 -5.81 -5.59 17.55
C GLU A 98 -5.52 -4.43 18.48
N THR A 99 -4.45 -3.70 18.25
CA THR A 99 -4.06 -2.59 19.10
C THR A 99 -3.39 -1.52 18.25
N GLN A 100 -3.75 -0.28 18.48
CA GLN A 100 -3.11 0.83 17.82
C GLN A 100 -2.83 1.89 18.88
N VAL A 101 -1.56 2.23 19.05
CA VAL A 101 -1.18 3.25 20.02
C VAL A 101 -0.58 4.40 19.25
N PRO A 102 -1.28 5.53 19.13
CA PRO A 102 -0.75 6.67 18.38
C PRO A 102 0.47 7.23 19.10
N SER A 103 1.43 7.67 18.34
CA SER A 103 2.59 8.32 18.92
C SER A 103 2.17 9.67 19.46
N GLU A 104 2.61 9.99 20.69
CA GLU A 104 2.27 11.22 21.29
C GLU A 104 2.73 12.42 20.49
N GLY A 105 3.81 12.31 19.81
CA GLY A 105 4.33 13.40 19.00
C GLY A 105 3.90 13.38 17.56
N SER A 106 3.02 12.48 17.18
CA SER A 106 2.72 12.28 15.77
C SER A 106 2.16 13.52 15.09
N ASP A 107 1.38 14.31 15.81
CA ASP A 107 0.81 15.50 15.21
C ASP A 107 1.81 16.61 15.07
N LEU A 108 2.92 16.54 15.77
CA LEU A 108 3.91 17.57 15.76
C LEU A 108 5.11 17.27 14.89
N VAL A 109 5.19 16.07 14.40
CA VAL A 109 6.36 15.66 13.67
C VAL A 109 6.25 16.05 12.23
N ASP A 110 7.28 16.71 11.70
CA ASP A 110 7.36 17.03 10.30
C ASP A 110 7.73 15.78 9.54
N PRO A 111 6.92 15.34 8.61
CA PRO A 111 7.22 14.13 7.85
C PRO A 111 8.60 14.13 7.24
N GLY A 112 9.11 15.29 6.89
CA GLY A 112 10.42 15.33 6.32
C GLY A 112 11.51 14.99 7.29
N SER A 113 11.32 15.26 8.55
CA SER A 113 12.35 14.98 9.51
C SER A 113 12.37 13.52 9.89
N GLU A 114 11.30 12.86 9.65
CA GLU A 114 11.34 11.53 9.95
C GLU A 114 12.13 10.76 9.10
N GLY A 115 12.38 11.18 7.96
CA GLY A 115 13.18 10.47 7.03
C GLY A 115 14.46 10.09 7.59
N SER A 116 14.86 10.83 8.54
CA SER A 116 16.13 10.52 9.06
C SER A 116 16.06 9.35 9.94
N ALA A 117 14.94 9.08 10.33
CA ALA A 117 14.88 8.06 11.20
C ALA A 117 15.10 6.84 10.68
N ASP A 118 15.05 6.86 9.68
CA ASP A 118 15.22 5.79 9.18
C ASP A 118 16.26 5.20 9.44
N ARG A 119 16.72 5.58 9.94
CA ARG A 119 17.65 5.07 10.32
C ARG A 119 17.84 3.87 10.51
#